data_46b134a8a1d8a057c3519be95f006cb2
#
_entry.id   46b134a8a1d8a057c3519be95f006cb2
#
_cell.length_a   1.000
_cell.length_b   1.000
_cell.length_c   1.000
_cell.angle_alpha   90.00
_cell.angle_beta   90.00
_cell.angle_gamma   90.00
#
_symmetry.space_group_name_H-M   'P 1'
#
loop_
_entity.id
_entity.type
_entity.pdbx_description
1 polymer ?
#
loop_
_entity_poly.entity_id
_entity_poly.type
_entity_poly.pdbx_seq_one_letter_code
_entity_poly.pdbx_strand_id
1 'polypeptide(L)'
;GCAGFTILFVGTTGEVVVVGGGSVGLDVVEYFAPRGAECTIVDMLPQIGMLADPITKCSMRETHDKYGVKEYVNTALQEVKENAFTVKLPDGTIEDLNFDLGFNCLGMRANNPILVQLEEAFDNTDTFIYPIGDSVRARRIMEGTMDGRAILNVLDARGFLDL
;
A
#
# COMPACT_ATOMS: atom_id res chain seq x y z
N GLY A 1 -11.84 -9.86 6.96
CA GLY A 1 -11.03 -10.05 8.14
C GLY A 1 -9.73 -9.32 7.97
N CYS A 2 -9.46 -8.31 8.80
CA CYS A 2 -8.14 -7.71 8.89
C CYS A 2 -7.17 -8.81 9.32
N ALA A 3 -6.18 -9.11 8.48
CA ALA A 3 -5.06 -9.93 8.90
C ALA A 3 -4.36 -9.19 10.04
N GLY A 4 -4.47 -9.72 11.26
CA GLY A 4 -3.87 -9.13 12.45
C GLY A 4 -2.36 -9.11 12.29
N PHE A 5 -1.79 -7.93 12.40
CA PHE A 5 -0.35 -7.73 12.45
C PHE A 5 0.12 -8.23 13.83
N THR A 6 0.70 -9.42 13.90
CA THR A 6 1.38 -9.88 15.10
C THR A 6 2.85 -9.51 14.97
N ILE A 7 3.27 -8.44 15.64
CA ILE A 7 4.71 -8.13 15.79
C ILE A 7 5.23 -9.04 16.90
N LEU A 8 5.88 -10.13 16.55
CA LEU A 8 6.77 -10.83 17.46
C LEU A 8 8.06 -10.00 17.58
N PHE A 9 8.35 -9.53 18.78
CA PHE A 9 9.65 -8.93 19.10
C PHE A 9 10.73 -10.02 19.06
N VAL A 10 11.27 -10.30 17.90
CA VAL A 10 12.52 -11.02 17.73
C VAL A 10 13.61 -9.95 17.64
N GLY A 11 14.80 -10.21 18.18
CA GLY A 11 15.89 -9.24 18.30
C GLY A 11 16.10 -8.42 17.02
N THR A 12 16.27 -7.13 17.19
CA THR A 12 16.23 -6.09 16.15
C THR A 12 17.43 -6.06 15.20
N THR A 13 18.26 -7.09 15.19
CA THR A 13 19.45 -7.22 14.34
C THR A 13 19.26 -8.39 13.41
N GLY A 14 19.15 -8.12 12.12
CA GLY A 14 18.96 -9.15 11.09
C GLY A 14 18.61 -8.52 9.75
N GLU A 15 18.45 -9.33 8.74
CA GLU A 15 18.06 -8.91 7.40
C GLU A 15 16.54 -8.69 7.34
N VAL A 16 16.11 -7.48 7.02
CA VAL A 16 14.71 -7.07 6.85
C VAL A 16 14.45 -6.73 5.39
N VAL A 17 13.55 -7.46 4.75
CA VAL A 17 13.16 -7.16 3.37
C VAL A 17 11.71 -6.69 3.33
N VAL A 18 11.49 -5.53 2.72
CA VAL A 18 10.19 -4.88 2.58
C VAL A 18 9.82 -4.81 1.11
N VAL A 19 8.70 -5.39 0.72
CA VAL A 19 8.17 -5.30 -0.64
C VAL A 19 6.99 -4.33 -0.67
N GLY A 20 7.18 -3.24 -1.39
CA GLY A 20 6.26 -2.11 -1.49
C GLY A 20 6.81 -0.85 -0.82
N GLY A 21 7.25 0.11 -1.64
CA GLY A 21 7.84 1.39 -1.24
C GLY A 21 6.81 2.49 -0.99
N GLY A 22 5.57 2.14 -0.63
CA GLY A 22 4.54 3.08 -0.17
C GLY A 22 4.72 3.47 1.30
N SER A 23 3.79 4.28 1.84
CA SER A 23 3.89 4.79 3.24
C SER A 23 4.09 3.67 4.27
N VAL A 24 3.37 2.56 4.14
CA VAL A 24 3.49 1.42 5.07
C VAL A 24 4.89 0.79 5.03
N GLY A 25 5.46 0.59 3.82
CA GLY A 25 6.81 0.06 3.68
C GLY A 25 7.87 1.01 4.22
N LEU A 26 7.69 2.31 4.02
CA LEU A 26 8.58 3.33 4.59
C LEU A 26 8.54 3.34 6.11
N ASP A 27 7.35 3.23 6.73
CA ASP A 27 7.20 3.13 8.18
C ASP A 27 7.93 1.91 8.76
N VAL A 28 7.89 0.77 8.05
CA VAL A 28 8.64 -0.44 8.44
C VAL A 28 10.15 -0.18 8.42
N VAL A 29 10.67 0.40 7.33
CA VAL A 29 12.10 0.73 7.23
C VAL A 29 12.52 1.73 8.32
N GLU A 30 11.72 2.78 8.54
CA GLU A 30 11.98 3.79 9.58
C GLU A 30 11.97 3.18 10.99
N TYR A 31 11.21 2.13 11.20
CA TYR A 31 11.21 1.40 12.48
C TYR A 31 12.44 0.52 12.66
N PHE A 32 12.86 -0.26 11.66
CA PHE A 32 13.89 -1.28 11.80
C PHE A 32 15.31 -0.76 11.55
N ALA A 33 15.53 0.10 10.56
CA ALA A 33 16.87 0.57 10.21
C ALA A 33 17.59 1.30 11.36
N PRO A 34 16.95 2.22 12.12
CA PRO A 34 17.59 2.86 13.28
C PRO A 34 17.90 1.88 14.42
N ARG A 35 17.32 0.69 14.41
CA ARG A 35 17.51 -0.36 15.42
C ARG A 35 18.61 -1.35 15.07
N GLY A 36 19.29 -1.11 13.93
CA GLY A 36 20.44 -1.88 13.49
C GLY A 36 20.11 -3.07 12.58
N ALA A 37 18.90 -3.13 12.03
CA ALA A 37 18.58 -4.10 11.00
C ALA A 37 19.16 -3.68 9.64
N GLU A 38 19.62 -4.66 8.84
CA GLU A 38 19.98 -4.45 7.44
C GLU A 38 18.69 -4.44 6.59
N CYS A 39 18.23 -3.24 6.25
CA CYS A 39 16.98 -3.09 5.53
C CYS A 39 17.17 -3.09 4.01
N THR A 40 16.33 -3.85 3.32
CA THR A 40 16.18 -3.80 1.86
C THR A 40 14.74 -3.48 1.54
N ILE A 41 14.49 -2.51 0.66
CA ILE A 41 13.16 -2.15 0.20
C ILE A 41 13.06 -2.31 -1.31
N VAL A 42 11.95 -2.92 -1.76
CA VAL A 42 11.70 -3.28 -3.15
C VAL A 42 10.42 -2.61 -3.63
N ASP A 43 10.44 -1.99 -4.80
CA ASP A 43 9.22 -1.50 -5.45
C ASP A 43 9.29 -1.68 -6.97
N MET A 44 8.11 -1.90 -7.57
CA MET A 44 7.95 -1.95 -9.01
C MET A 44 8.00 -0.56 -9.67
N LEU A 45 7.85 0.50 -8.89
CA LEU A 45 7.97 1.88 -9.36
C LEU A 45 9.43 2.30 -9.53
N PRO A 46 9.71 3.33 -10.35
CA PRO A 46 11.07 3.80 -10.61
C PRO A 46 11.71 4.55 -9.43
N GLN A 47 10.99 4.77 -8.35
CA GLN A 47 11.46 5.45 -7.15
C GLN A 47 10.70 4.97 -5.92
N ILE A 48 11.42 4.66 -4.84
CA ILE A 48 10.84 4.40 -3.53
C ILE A 48 10.14 5.68 -3.02
N GLY A 49 8.98 5.52 -2.41
CA GLY A 49 8.18 6.66 -1.93
C GLY A 49 7.68 7.59 -3.03
N MET A 50 7.53 7.12 -4.27
CA MET A 50 7.16 7.96 -5.43
C MET A 50 5.89 8.78 -5.19
N LEU A 51 4.90 8.19 -4.51
CA LEU A 51 3.62 8.83 -4.20
C LEU A 51 3.58 9.56 -2.85
N ALA A 52 4.69 9.58 -2.11
CA ALA A 52 4.80 10.31 -0.86
C ALA A 52 4.92 11.82 -1.11
N ASP A 53 4.54 12.61 -0.10
CA ASP A 53 4.73 14.06 -0.11
C ASP A 53 6.22 14.44 0.01
N PRO A 54 6.60 15.69 -0.31
CA PRO A 54 8.00 16.13 -0.32
C PRO A 54 8.69 16.01 1.04
N ILE A 55 7.98 16.20 2.15
CA ILE A 55 8.55 16.13 3.51
C ILE A 55 8.88 14.68 3.84
N THR A 56 7.95 13.78 3.60
CA THR A 56 8.16 12.33 3.76
C THR A 56 9.32 11.83 2.90
N LYS A 57 9.44 12.30 1.65
CA LYS A 57 10.58 11.96 0.78
C LYS A 57 11.92 12.43 1.33
N CYS A 58 11.96 13.60 1.95
CA CYS A 58 13.19 14.12 2.56
C CYS A 58 13.62 13.26 3.74
N SER A 59 12.70 13.00 4.69
CA SER A 59 12.93 12.14 5.87
C SER A 59 13.36 10.72 5.47
N MET A 60 12.69 10.15 4.46
CA MET A 60 13.03 8.84 3.92
C MET A 60 14.48 8.78 3.42
N ARG A 61 14.90 9.77 2.59
CA ARG A 61 16.26 9.81 2.05
C ARG A 61 17.30 9.91 3.16
N GLU A 62 17.08 10.80 4.13
CA GLU A 62 17.97 10.91 5.29
C GLU A 62 18.11 9.59 6.05
N THR A 63 17.01 8.87 6.24
CA THR A 63 16.98 7.56 6.90
C THR A 63 17.70 6.51 6.06
N HIS A 64 17.40 6.43 4.76
CA HIS A 64 18.00 5.44 3.88
C HIS A 64 19.52 5.66 3.73
N ASP A 65 19.95 6.90 3.52
CA ASP A 65 21.38 7.24 3.43
C ASP A 65 22.12 6.98 4.73
N LYS A 66 21.52 7.37 5.87
CA LYS A 66 22.13 7.23 7.20
C LYS A 66 22.33 5.78 7.62
N TYR A 67 21.39 4.91 7.30
CA TYR A 67 21.39 3.51 7.74
C TYR A 67 21.74 2.52 6.63
N GLY A 68 22.07 3.00 5.43
CA GLY A 68 22.51 2.16 4.32
C GLY A 68 21.42 1.24 3.78
N VAL A 69 20.17 1.72 3.72
CA VAL A 69 19.03 0.94 3.20
C VAL A 69 19.24 0.64 1.73
N LYS A 70 19.13 -0.63 1.34
CA LYS A 70 19.25 -1.07 -0.05
C LYS A 70 17.90 -0.87 -0.77
N GLU A 71 17.92 -0.19 -1.91
CA GLU A 71 16.72 0.06 -2.72
C GLU A 71 16.74 -0.72 -4.02
N TYR A 72 15.70 -1.52 -4.24
CA TYR A 72 15.43 -2.21 -5.50
C TYR A 72 14.20 -1.57 -6.17
N VAL A 73 14.45 -0.69 -7.14
CA VAL A 73 13.40 -0.03 -7.93
C VAL A 73 13.16 -0.74 -9.25
N ASN A 74 12.01 -0.49 -9.91
CA ASN A 74 11.57 -1.20 -11.11
C ASN A 74 11.62 -2.73 -10.95
N THR A 75 11.46 -3.22 -9.72
CA THR A 75 11.65 -4.61 -9.33
C THR A 75 10.33 -5.18 -8.83
N ALA A 76 9.88 -6.27 -9.44
CA ALA A 76 8.58 -6.86 -9.16
C ALA A 76 8.70 -8.13 -8.33
N LEU A 77 7.91 -8.24 -7.26
CA LEU A 77 7.73 -9.49 -6.51
C LEU A 77 7.12 -10.56 -7.43
N GLN A 78 7.73 -11.73 -7.47
CA GLN A 78 7.25 -12.90 -8.23
C GLN A 78 6.69 -13.97 -7.30
N GLU A 79 7.37 -14.27 -6.21
CA GLU A 79 7.01 -15.34 -5.28
C GLU A 79 7.38 -14.97 -3.85
N VAL A 80 6.59 -15.45 -2.90
CA VAL A 80 6.86 -15.37 -1.46
C VAL A 80 7.25 -16.75 -0.97
N LYS A 81 8.47 -16.91 -0.50
CA LYS A 81 9.01 -18.13 0.12
C LYS A 81 9.05 -17.97 1.65
N GLU A 82 9.37 -19.03 2.35
CA GLU A 82 9.41 -19.02 3.81
C GLU A 82 10.39 -17.98 4.37
N ASN A 83 11.60 -17.87 3.78
CA ASN A 83 12.65 -16.98 4.23
C ASN A 83 13.23 -16.10 3.08
N ALA A 84 12.50 -15.94 1.98
CA ALA A 84 12.94 -15.14 0.85
C ALA A 84 11.76 -14.58 0.04
N PHE A 85 12.00 -13.43 -0.58
CA PHE A 85 11.18 -12.94 -1.68
C PHE A 85 11.91 -13.15 -2.99
N THR A 86 11.29 -13.89 -3.93
CA THR A 86 11.78 -13.97 -5.30
C THR A 86 11.33 -12.73 -6.05
N VAL A 87 12.27 -11.98 -6.58
CA VAL A 87 12.00 -10.73 -7.31
C VAL A 87 12.52 -10.80 -8.73
N LYS A 88 11.89 -10.04 -9.62
CA LYS A 88 12.34 -9.85 -10.99
C LYS A 88 12.90 -8.44 -11.14
N LEU A 89 14.19 -8.36 -11.44
CA LEU A 89 14.95 -7.14 -11.68
C LEU A 89 14.58 -6.48 -13.03
N PRO A 90 14.94 -5.19 -13.24
CA PRO A 90 14.66 -4.47 -14.49
C PRO A 90 15.25 -5.11 -15.75
N ASP A 91 16.38 -5.80 -15.62
CA ASP A 91 17.04 -6.53 -16.71
C ASP A 91 16.41 -7.91 -17.02
N GLY A 92 15.38 -8.29 -16.24
CA GLY A 92 14.70 -9.57 -16.36
C GLY A 92 15.29 -10.69 -15.50
N THR A 93 16.38 -10.46 -14.80
CA THR A 93 16.99 -11.40 -13.87
C THR A 93 16.04 -11.72 -12.71
N ILE A 94 16.01 -12.99 -12.32
CA ILE A 94 15.25 -13.45 -11.13
C ILE A 94 16.25 -13.66 -9.99
N GLU A 95 15.96 -13.04 -8.83
CA GLU A 95 16.82 -13.09 -7.65
C GLU A 95 15.97 -13.41 -6.41
N ASP A 96 16.54 -14.17 -5.48
CA ASP A 96 15.96 -14.40 -4.16
C ASP A 96 16.60 -13.47 -3.14
N LEU A 97 15.80 -12.59 -2.55
CA LEU A 97 16.20 -11.73 -1.43
C LEU A 97 15.85 -12.45 -0.14
N ASN A 98 16.88 -13.00 0.51
CA ASN A 98 16.70 -13.69 1.79
C ASN A 98 16.43 -12.69 2.90
N PHE A 99 15.73 -13.13 3.95
CA PHE A 99 15.40 -12.29 5.11
C PHE A 99 15.22 -13.12 6.38
N ASP A 100 15.45 -12.47 7.51
CA ASP A 100 14.98 -12.93 8.83
C ASP A 100 13.54 -12.46 9.07
N LEU A 101 13.19 -11.25 8.57
CA LEU A 101 11.84 -10.68 8.59
C LEU A 101 11.46 -10.13 7.22
N GLY A 102 10.40 -10.67 6.63
CA GLY A 102 9.84 -10.21 5.37
C GLY A 102 8.51 -9.47 5.55
N PHE A 103 8.38 -8.29 4.94
CA PHE A 103 7.16 -7.48 4.98
C PHE A 103 6.58 -7.29 3.58
N ASN A 104 5.32 -7.71 3.40
CA ASN A 104 4.58 -7.48 2.17
C ASN A 104 3.66 -6.26 2.34
N CYS A 105 4.05 -5.13 1.73
CA CYS A 105 3.40 -3.82 1.81
C CYS A 105 2.86 -3.35 0.45
N LEU A 106 2.39 -4.26 -0.40
CA LEU A 106 1.96 -3.98 -1.79
C LEU A 106 0.68 -3.15 -1.92
N GLY A 107 0.16 -2.63 -0.82
CA GLY A 107 -1.04 -1.79 -0.79
C GLY A 107 -2.33 -2.58 -0.65
N MET A 108 -3.44 -1.89 -0.88
CA MET A 108 -4.79 -2.42 -0.71
C MET A 108 -5.61 -2.27 -1.99
N ARG A 109 -6.55 -3.19 -2.19
CA ARG A 109 -7.56 -3.10 -3.25
C ARG A 109 -8.94 -2.93 -2.63
N ALA A 110 -9.80 -2.22 -3.33
CA ALA A 110 -11.21 -2.17 -2.98
C ALA A 110 -11.79 -3.59 -2.97
N ASN A 111 -12.55 -3.91 -1.91
CA ASN A 111 -13.25 -5.19 -1.78
C ASN A 111 -14.75 -4.90 -1.80
N ASN A 112 -15.39 -5.04 -2.96
CA ASN A 112 -16.76 -4.59 -3.24
C ASN A 112 -17.76 -5.71 -3.52
N PRO A 113 -17.75 -6.88 -2.87
CA PRO A 113 -18.73 -7.92 -3.14
C PRO A 113 -20.15 -7.46 -2.79
N ILE A 114 -20.28 -6.61 -1.77
CA ILE A 114 -21.57 -6.06 -1.34
C ILE A 114 -22.15 -5.07 -2.35
N LEU A 115 -21.32 -4.32 -3.08
CA LEU A 115 -21.78 -3.40 -4.11
C LEU A 115 -22.50 -4.15 -5.23
N VAL A 116 -21.88 -5.20 -5.75
CA VAL A 116 -22.47 -6.05 -6.80
C VAL A 116 -23.81 -6.65 -6.32
N GLN A 117 -23.86 -7.16 -5.10
CA GLN A 117 -25.08 -7.71 -4.51
C GLN A 117 -26.18 -6.65 -4.35
N LEU A 118 -25.82 -5.43 -3.97
CA LEU A 118 -26.77 -4.33 -3.86
C LEU A 118 -27.27 -3.89 -5.24
N GLU A 119 -26.40 -3.74 -6.22
CA GLU A 119 -26.76 -3.39 -7.60
C GLU A 119 -27.72 -4.44 -8.18
N GLU A 120 -27.43 -5.73 -8.01
CA GLU A 120 -28.32 -6.83 -8.44
C GLU A 120 -29.68 -6.82 -7.70
N ALA A 121 -29.67 -6.59 -6.38
CA ALA A 121 -30.88 -6.59 -5.57
C ALA A 121 -31.82 -5.43 -5.88
N PHE A 122 -31.30 -4.30 -6.32
CA PHE A 122 -32.04 -3.06 -6.60
C PHE A 122 -32.12 -2.71 -8.08
N ASP A 123 -31.70 -3.61 -8.99
CA ASP A 123 -31.64 -3.38 -10.45
C ASP A 123 -32.99 -2.91 -11.08
N ASN A 124 -34.11 -3.34 -10.51
CA ASN A 124 -35.47 -2.99 -11.02
C ASN A 124 -36.21 -2.03 -10.07
N THR A 125 -35.49 -1.20 -9.35
CA THR A 125 -36.06 -0.21 -8.40
C THR A 125 -35.55 1.19 -8.70
N ASP A 126 -36.23 2.20 -8.15
CA ASP A 126 -35.77 3.60 -8.21
C ASP A 126 -34.63 3.89 -7.20
N THR A 127 -34.02 2.85 -6.62
CA THR A 127 -32.96 3.00 -5.64
C THR A 127 -31.62 3.30 -6.33
N PHE A 128 -31.04 4.43 -6.01
CA PHE A 128 -29.71 4.83 -6.48
C PHE A 128 -28.62 4.36 -5.52
N ILE A 129 -27.71 3.54 -6.03
CA ILE A 129 -26.55 3.04 -5.28
C ILE A 129 -25.31 3.74 -5.80
N TYR A 130 -24.56 4.36 -4.90
CA TYR A 130 -23.36 5.08 -5.26
C TYR A 130 -22.20 4.76 -4.29
N PRO A 131 -21.13 4.09 -4.76
CA PRO A 131 -19.98 3.75 -3.93
C PRO A 131 -19.09 4.98 -3.70
N ILE A 132 -18.57 5.14 -2.49
CA ILE A 132 -17.64 6.21 -2.11
C ILE A 132 -16.49 5.66 -1.27
N GLY A 133 -15.39 6.44 -1.17
CA GLY A 133 -14.24 6.11 -0.33
C GLY A 133 -13.54 4.81 -0.75
N ASP A 134 -13.13 4.01 0.22
CA ASP A 134 -12.34 2.79 -0.01
C ASP A 134 -13.11 1.68 -0.71
N SER A 135 -14.45 1.76 -0.75
CA SER A 135 -15.26 0.85 -1.56
C SER A 135 -15.05 1.03 -3.06
N VAL A 136 -14.63 2.22 -3.52
CA VAL A 136 -14.25 2.50 -4.91
C VAL A 136 -12.78 2.19 -5.14
N ARG A 137 -11.95 2.76 -4.28
CA ARG A 137 -10.49 2.62 -4.34
C ARG A 137 -9.89 2.94 -2.97
N ALA A 138 -9.05 2.04 -2.45
CA ALA A 138 -8.33 2.29 -1.21
C ALA A 138 -7.42 3.52 -1.36
N ARG A 139 -7.65 4.54 -0.51
CA ARG A 139 -6.95 5.83 -0.50
C ARG A 139 -6.82 6.33 0.94
N ARG A 140 -6.47 7.60 1.13
CA ARG A 140 -6.38 8.23 2.44
C ARG A 140 -7.76 8.73 2.88
N ILE A 141 -7.89 9.03 4.16
CA ILE A 141 -9.12 9.57 4.79
C ILE A 141 -9.62 10.83 4.06
N MET A 142 -8.70 11.68 3.61
CA MET A 142 -9.02 12.93 2.93
C MET A 142 -9.82 12.67 1.64
N GLU A 143 -9.39 11.74 0.81
CA GLU A 143 -10.08 11.41 -0.44
C GLU A 143 -11.46 10.81 -0.17
N GLY A 144 -11.61 9.96 0.85
CA GLY A 144 -12.92 9.44 1.27
C GLY A 144 -13.85 10.54 1.77
N THR A 145 -13.33 11.52 2.51
CA THR A 145 -14.11 12.68 2.96
C THR A 145 -14.53 13.55 1.79
N MET A 146 -13.65 13.73 0.79
CA MET A 146 -13.99 14.48 -0.44
C MET A 146 -15.09 13.78 -1.25
N ASP A 147 -15.03 12.46 -1.39
CA ASP A 147 -16.07 11.67 -2.06
C ASP A 147 -17.43 11.86 -1.34
N GLY A 148 -17.45 11.76 0.00
CA GLY A 148 -18.67 11.97 0.79
C GLY A 148 -19.22 13.39 0.65
N ARG A 149 -18.35 14.38 0.57
CA ARG A 149 -18.77 15.80 0.35
C ARG A 149 -19.31 16.02 -1.06
N ALA A 150 -18.80 15.31 -2.06
CA ALA A 150 -19.22 15.43 -3.44
C ALA A 150 -20.57 14.75 -3.72
N ILE A 151 -21.09 13.91 -2.81
CA ILE A 151 -22.33 13.15 -3.04
C ILE A 151 -23.53 14.04 -3.33
N LEU A 152 -23.63 15.22 -2.71
CA LEU A 152 -24.72 16.16 -2.97
C LEU A 152 -24.75 16.62 -4.42
N ASN A 153 -23.60 16.89 -5.02
CA ASN A 153 -23.50 17.26 -6.43
C ASN A 153 -23.91 16.10 -7.36
N VAL A 154 -23.60 14.85 -6.95
CA VAL A 154 -23.99 13.66 -7.71
C VAL A 154 -25.51 13.45 -7.63
N LEU A 155 -26.11 13.65 -6.46
CA LEU A 155 -27.56 13.54 -6.27
C LEU A 155 -28.32 14.62 -7.04
N ASP A 156 -27.83 15.87 -7.00
CA ASP A 156 -28.39 17.00 -7.76
C ASP A 156 -28.31 16.73 -9.26
N ALA A 157 -27.15 16.37 -9.78
CA ALA A 157 -26.95 16.04 -11.20
C ALA A 157 -27.82 14.87 -11.70
N ARG A 158 -28.30 14.02 -10.80
CA ARG A 158 -29.21 12.90 -11.08
C ARG A 158 -30.68 13.23 -10.85
N GLY A 159 -31.00 14.45 -10.44
CA GLY A 159 -32.37 14.90 -10.18
C GLY A 159 -32.99 14.33 -8.90
N PHE A 160 -32.18 13.91 -7.94
CA PHE A 160 -32.65 13.46 -6.62
C PHE A 160 -32.81 14.61 -5.62
N LEU A 161 -32.33 15.80 -5.94
CA LEU A 161 -32.44 17.00 -5.09
C LEU A 161 -33.08 18.11 -5.91
N ASP A 162 -34.11 18.73 -5.33
CA ASP A 162 -34.70 19.98 -5.82
C ASP A 162 -33.97 21.17 -5.13
N LEU A 163 -32.71 21.44 -5.52
CA LEU A 163 -31.91 22.54 -5.01
C LEU A 163 -31.93 23.73 -5.96
#